data_67878eba23f96c92f0714a613cf79ccf
#
_entry.id   67878eba23f96c92f0714a613cf79ccf
#
_cell.length_a   1.000
_cell.length_b   1.000
_cell.length_c   1.000
_cell.angle_alpha   90.00
_cell.angle_beta   90.00
_cell.angle_gamma   90.00
#
_symmetry.space_group_name_H-M   'P 1'
#
loop_
_entity.id
_entity.type
_entity.pdbx_description
1 polymer ?
#
loop_
_entity_poly.entity_id
_entity_poly.type
_entity_poly.pdbx_seq_one_letter_code
_entity_poly.pdbx_strand_id
1 'polypeptide(L)'
;MFRTLLKSKIHRARVTHCELHYEGSCAIDEDLLDAADIRENEQVHIWDVDNGERLVTYAIRAPRGSGIVSLNGSAARRAAVGDLVIIAAFALVAEEKVDAVVPKLVFVDEANRMKARPPFTGHTEESVTREREAVGAK
;
A
#
# COMPACT_ATOMS: atom_id res chain seq x y z
N MET A 1 24.16 -12.34 3.91
CA MET A 1 23.47 -11.48 2.94
C MET A 1 22.07 -11.18 3.43
N PHE A 2 21.58 -9.98 3.16
CA PHE A 2 20.22 -9.57 3.47
C PHE A 2 19.51 -9.15 2.19
N ARG A 3 18.20 -9.37 2.13
CA ARG A 3 17.35 -8.93 1.04
C ARG A 3 16.26 -8.01 1.57
N THR A 4 15.94 -6.97 0.84
CA THR A 4 14.80 -6.11 1.14
C THR A 4 13.56 -6.73 0.51
N LEU A 5 12.62 -7.17 1.34
CA LEU A 5 11.39 -7.83 0.91
C LEU A 5 10.16 -7.02 1.29
N LEU A 6 9.11 -7.17 0.53
CA LEU A 6 7.80 -6.60 0.90
C LEU A 6 7.34 -7.23 2.22
N LYS A 7 7.20 -6.39 3.24
CA LYS A 7 6.66 -6.79 4.54
C LYS A 7 5.14 -6.75 4.56
N SER A 8 4.58 -5.68 4.04
CA SER A 8 3.13 -5.47 3.99
C SER A 8 2.76 -4.40 2.99
N LYS A 9 1.48 -4.39 2.62
CA LYS A 9 0.90 -3.24 1.93
C LYS A 9 -0.57 -3.05 2.30
N ILE A 10 -1.00 -1.79 2.29
CA ILE A 10 -2.40 -1.40 2.33
C ILE A 10 -2.75 -1.07 0.88
N HIS A 11 -3.64 -1.87 0.29
CA HIS A 11 -3.91 -1.82 -1.14
C HIS A 11 -5.10 -0.94 -1.47
N ARG A 12 -4.85 0.11 -2.27
CA ARG A 12 -5.87 1.01 -2.83
C ARG A 12 -6.69 1.73 -1.75
N ALA A 13 -6.00 2.23 -0.73
CA ALA A 13 -6.60 3.14 0.23
C ALA A 13 -6.89 4.50 -0.43
N ARG A 14 -7.93 5.16 0.04
CA ARG A 14 -8.33 6.47 -0.49
C ARG A 14 -7.73 7.57 0.35
N VAL A 15 -7.06 8.53 -0.31
CA VAL A 15 -6.54 9.73 0.36
C VAL A 15 -7.72 10.57 0.85
N THR A 16 -7.74 10.86 2.14
CA THR A 16 -8.81 11.65 2.78
C THR A 16 -8.41 13.10 2.99
N HIS A 17 -7.12 13.39 3.17
CA HIS A 17 -6.59 14.72 3.46
C HIS A 17 -5.23 14.91 2.78
N CYS A 18 -4.95 16.16 2.40
CA CYS A 18 -3.65 16.62 1.92
C CYS A 18 -3.33 17.93 2.64
N GLU A 19 -2.46 17.87 3.65
CA GLU A 19 -2.16 19.00 4.56
C GLU A 19 -0.76 19.54 4.28
N LEU A 20 -0.65 20.45 3.32
CA LEU A 20 0.64 20.96 2.83
C LEU A 20 1.50 21.61 3.93
N HIS A 21 0.87 22.38 4.80
CA HIS A 21 1.56 23.15 5.85
C HIS A 21 1.64 22.41 7.19
N TYR A 22 1.66 21.11 7.15
CA TYR A 22 1.83 20.23 8.30
C TYR A 22 3.19 19.52 8.20
N GLU A 23 3.67 18.99 9.32
CA GLU A 23 4.91 18.18 9.30
C GLU A 23 4.79 17.01 8.32
N GLY A 24 5.87 16.76 7.54
CA GLY A 24 5.87 15.69 6.54
C GLY A 24 5.60 14.33 7.17
N SER A 25 4.63 13.59 6.63
CA SER A 25 4.28 12.24 7.09
C SER A 25 3.09 11.71 6.30
N CYS A 26 2.72 10.46 6.58
CA CYS A 26 1.43 9.91 6.18
C CYS A 26 0.67 9.46 7.42
N ALA A 27 -0.40 10.17 7.78
CA ALA A 27 -1.26 9.78 8.89
C ALA A 27 -2.23 8.70 8.41
N ILE A 28 -2.23 7.56 9.08
CA ILE A 28 -2.99 6.37 8.68
C ILE A 28 -3.80 5.88 9.88
N ASP A 29 -5.08 5.56 9.65
CA ASP A 29 -5.95 4.90 10.62
C ASP A 29 -5.19 3.77 11.34
N GLU A 30 -5.15 3.82 12.66
CA GLU A 30 -4.39 2.86 13.48
C GLU A 30 -4.82 1.41 13.26
N ASP A 31 -6.09 1.16 12.93
CA ASP A 31 -6.55 -0.19 12.57
C ASP A 31 -5.84 -0.73 11.33
N LEU A 32 -5.59 0.12 10.35
CA LEU A 32 -4.87 -0.26 9.13
C LEU A 32 -3.38 -0.47 9.41
N LEU A 33 -2.80 0.36 10.26
CA LEU A 33 -1.40 0.20 10.68
C LEU A 33 -1.20 -1.12 11.42
N ASP A 34 -2.10 -1.46 12.35
CA ASP A 34 -2.03 -2.73 13.08
C ASP A 34 -2.15 -3.92 12.12
N ALA A 35 -3.11 -3.87 11.20
CA ALA A 35 -3.33 -4.96 10.24
C ALA A 35 -2.12 -5.16 9.31
N ALA A 36 -1.46 -4.08 8.93
CA ALA A 36 -0.28 -4.11 8.07
C ALA A 36 1.05 -4.27 8.83
N ASP A 37 1.00 -4.35 10.17
CA ASP A 37 2.17 -4.40 11.02
C ASP A 37 3.14 -3.24 10.73
N ILE A 38 2.59 -2.05 10.57
CA ILE A 38 3.36 -0.81 10.37
C ILE A 38 3.31 -0.01 11.68
N ARG A 39 4.47 0.35 12.18
CA ARG A 39 4.60 1.12 13.41
C ARG A 39 4.68 2.62 13.13
N GLU A 40 4.34 3.41 14.12
CA GLU A 40 4.56 4.86 14.07
C GLU A 40 6.05 5.16 13.80
N ASN A 41 6.31 6.13 12.93
CA ASN A 41 7.63 6.53 12.44
C ASN A 41 8.32 5.52 11.51
N GLU A 42 7.67 4.42 11.17
CA GLU A 42 8.21 3.47 10.19
C GLU A 42 8.15 4.06 8.80
N GLN A 43 9.21 3.84 8.02
CA GLN A 43 9.27 4.24 6.63
C GLN A 43 8.21 3.52 5.81
N VAL A 44 7.49 4.27 4.98
CA VAL A 44 6.51 3.74 4.03
C VAL A 44 6.73 4.33 2.64
N HIS A 45 6.43 3.52 1.64
CA HIS A 45 6.31 3.96 0.26
C HIS A 45 4.85 4.21 -0.06
N ILE A 46 4.58 5.31 -0.72
CA ILE A 46 3.23 5.67 -1.18
C ILE A 46 3.25 5.68 -2.70
N TRP A 47 2.38 4.89 -3.31
CA TRP A 47 2.23 4.81 -4.76
C TRP A 47 0.82 5.26 -5.12
N ASP A 48 0.73 6.40 -5.79
CA ASP A 48 -0.55 6.96 -6.22
C ASP A 48 -0.98 6.31 -7.54
N VAL A 49 -2.12 5.64 -7.50
CA VAL A 49 -2.67 4.90 -8.64
C VAL A 49 -3.19 5.85 -9.72
N ASP A 50 -3.72 7.01 -9.31
CA ASP A 50 -4.37 7.95 -10.22
C ASP A 50 -3.40 8.80 -11.04
N ASN A 51 -2.26 9.17 -10.46
CA ASN A 51 -1.26 10.01 -11.15
C ASN A 51 0.08 9.34 -11.38
N GLY A 52 0.31 8.14 -10.84
CA GLY A 52 1.55 7.39 -11.00
C GLY A 52 2.71 7.88 -10.16
N GLU A 53 2.52 8.87 -9.29
CA GLU A 53 3.56 9.38 -8.41
C GLU A 53 3.98 8.34 -7.37
N ARG A 54 5.26 8.34 -7.07
CA ARG A 54 5.85 7.48 -6.04
C ARG A 54 6.67 8.33 -5.10
N LEU A 55 6.48 8.13 -3.81
CA LEU A 55 7.22 8.85 -2.79
C LEU A 55 7.52 7.96 -1.58
N VAL A 56 8.46 8.38 -0.79
CA VAL A 56 8.83 7.73 0.46
C VAL A 56 8.64 8.73 1.59
N THR A 57 7.99 8.29 2.65
CA THR A 57 7.75 9.08 3.84
C THR A 57 7.72 8.15 5.07
N TYR A 58 7.13 8.57 6.16
CA TYR A 58 6.94 7.73 7.34
C TYR A 58 5.51 7.81 7.84
N ALA A 59 5.08 6.75 8.51
CA ALA A 59 3.73 6.64 9.02
C ALA A 59 3.58 7.33 10.38
N ILE A 60 2.44 7.98 10.58
CA ILE A 60 1.99 8.41 11.91
C ILE A 60 0.57 7.90 12.12
N ARG A 61 0.17 7.79 13.38
CA ARG A 61 -1.17 7.29 13.73
C ARG A 61 -2.23 8.35 13.48
N ALA A 62 -3.32 7.94 12.86
CA ALA A 62 -4.58 8.66 12.89
C ALA A 62 -5.57 7.89 13.78
N PRO A 63 -6.64 8.54 14.26
CA PRO A 63 -7.57 7.88 15.19
C PRO A 63 -8.09 6.55 14.65
N ARG A 64 -8.13 5.57 15.54
CA ARG A 64 -8.60 4.22 15.24
C ARG A 64 -10.03 4.24 14.72
N GLY A 65 -10.25 3.58 13.58
CA GLY A 65 -11.55 3.52 12.94
C GLY A 65 -11.98 4.79 12.21
N SER A 66 -11.09 5.78 12.10
CA SER A 66 -11.39 7.05 11.41
C SER A 66 -11.44 6.95 9.89
N GLY A 67 -10.81 5.93 9.31
CA GLY A 67 -10.62 5.83 7.86
C GLY A 67 -9.67 6.86 7.29
N ILE A 68 -8.92 7.57 8.12
CA ILE A 68 -8.01 8.63 7.67
C ILE A 68 -6.80 8.04 6.96
N VAL A 69 -6.49 8.59 5.80
CA VAL A 69 -5.22 8.50 5.10
C VAL A 69 -4.87 9.92 4.65
N SER A 70 -3.98 10.57 5.38
CA SER A 70 -3.62 11.97 5.16
C SER A 70 -2.16 12.09 4.74
N LEU A 71 -1.93 12.71 3.59
CA LEU A 71 -0.60 13.03 3.11
C LEU A 71 -0.23 14.44 3.59
N ASN A 72 0.80 14.53 4.42
CA ASN A 72 1.18 15.75 5.11
C ASN A 72 2.50 16.31 4.58
N GLY A 73 2.63 17.64 4.61
CA GLY A 73 3.83 18.33 4.18
C GLY A 73 4.05 18.21 2.67
N SER A 74 5.28 18.02 2.24
CA SER A 74 5.65 17.94 0.81
C SER A 74 4.95 16.80 0.07
N ALA A 75 4.60 15.73 0.75
CA ALA A 75 3.83 14.62 0.16
C ALA A 75 2.46 15.07 -0.36
N ALA A 76 1.87 16.10 0.25
CA ALA A 76 0.59 16.67 -0.19
C ALA A 76 0.63 17.26 -1.60
N ARG A 77 1.82 17.56 -2.13
CA ARG A 77 2.00 18.04 -3.51
C ARG A 77 1.91 16.91 -4.54
N ARG A 78 2.03 15.67 -4.12
CA ARG A 78 2.13 14.50 -4.99
C ARG A 78 0.83 13.72 -5.12
N ALA A 79 -0.19 14.10 -4.39
CA ALA A 79 -1.49 13.43 -4.39
C ALA A 79 -2.62 14.43 -4.19
N ALA A 80 -3.82 14.01 -4.52
CA ALA A 80 -5.04 14.77 -4.27
C ALA A 80 -5.99 13.96 -3.38
N VAL A 81 -6.83 14.65 -2.63
CA VAL A 81 -7.92 14.00 -1.88
C VAL A 81 -8.78 13.20 -2.84
N GLY A 82 -9.08 11.96 -2.49
CA GLY A 82 -9.82 11.03 -3.33
C GLY A 82 -8.97 10.09 -4.17
N ASP A 83 -7.67 10.36 -4.32
CA ASP A 83 -6.77 9.44 -5.01
C ASP A 83 -6.70 8.08 -4.32
N LEU A 84 -6.53 7.04 -5.11
CA LEU A 84 -6.23 5.71 -4.61
C LEU A 84 -4.71 5.56 -4.47
N VAL A 85 -4.26 5.12 -3.31
CA VAL A 85 -2.83 4.90 -3.04
C VAL A 85 -2.58 3.48 -2.52
N ILE A 86 -1.39 2.99 -2.83
CA ILE A 86 -0.86 1.76 -2.25
C ILE A 86 0.22 2.21 -1.26
N ILE A 87 0.07 1.77 -0.02
CA ILE A 87 1.04 2.07 1.04
C ILE A 87 1.81 0.78 1.32
N ALA A 88 3.11 0.79 1.08
CA ALA A 88 3.94 -0.40 1.20
C ALA A 88 5.04 -0.21 2.25
N ALA A 89 5.30 -1.26 3.01
CA ALA A 89 6.42 -1.35 3.94
C ALA A 89 7.30 -2.53 3.56
N PHE A 90 8.60 -2.36 3.79
CA PHE A 90 9.62 -3.34 3.45
C PHE A 90 10.41 -3.72 4.70
N ALA A 91 11.00 -4.90 4.70
CA ALA A 91 11.86 -5.36 5.77
C ALA A 91 13.16 -5.90 5.20
N LEU A 92 14.23 -5.69 5.93
CA LEU A 92 15.53 -6.29 5.64
C LEU A 92 15.57 -7.68 6.25
N VAL A 93 15.66 -8.71 5.43
CA VAL A 93 15.53 -10.11 5.82
C VAL A 93 16.82 -10.86 5.52
N ALA A 94 17.33 -11.61 6.52
CA ALA A 94 18.48 -12.48 6.34
C ALA A 94 18.15 -13.58 5.33
N GLU A 95 19.11 -13.93 4.47
CA GLU A 95 18.94 -14.91 3.40
C GLU A 95 18.31 -16.22 3.88
N GLU A 96 18.68 -16.68 5.08
CA GLU A 96 18.18 -17.93 5.65
C GLU A 96 16.68 -17.91 5.99
N LYS A 97 16.09 -16.71 6.06
CA LYS A 97 14.68 -16.49 6.44
C LYS A 97 13.79 -16.02 5.29
N VAL A 98 14.36 -15.81 4.11
CA VAL A 98 13.65 -15.23 2.97
C VAL A 98 12.41 -16.04 2.60
N ASP A 99 12.52 -17.36 2.54
CA ASP A 99 11.41 -18.22 2.13
C ASP A 99 10.28 -18.32 3.16
N ALA A 100 10.51 -17.86 4.38
CA ALA A 100 9.50 -17.85 5.45
C ALA A 100 8.70 -16.56 5.50
N VAL A 101 9.08 -15.53 4.73
CA VAL A 101 8.40 -14.23 4.75
C VAL A 101 7.14 -14.28 3.90
N VAL A 102 6.02 -13.99 4.54
CA VAL A 102 4.72 -13.85 3.87
C VAL A 102 4.24 -12.41 4.09
N PRO A 103 4.14 -11.60 3.04
CA PRO A 103 3.69 -10.21 3.20
C PRO A 103 2.25 -10.14 3.68
N LYS A 104 1.97 -9.18 4.56
CA LYS A 104 0.61 -8.89 5.02
C LYS A 104 -0.04 -7.95 4.02
N LEU A 105 -1.15 -8.38 3.43
CA LEU A 105 -1.90 -7.61 2.45
C LEU A 105 -3.21 -7.16 3.06
N VAL A 106 -3.40 -5.84 3.18
CA VAL A 106 -4.60 -5.24 3.74
C VAL A 106 -5.42 -4.63 2.60
N PHE A 107 -6.67 -5.06 2.49
CA PHE A 107 -7.62 -4.55 1.51
C PHE A 107 -8.66 -3.70 2.22
N VAL A 108 -9.09 -2.62 1.59
CA VAL A 108 -10.03 -1.68 2.17
C VAL A 108 -11.17 -1.35 1.19
N ASP A 109 -12.30 -0.95 1.76
CA ASP A 109 -13.43 -0.43 1.00
C ASP A 109 -13.29 1.09 0.75
N GLU A 110 -14.33 1.71 0.21
CA GLU A 110 -14.34 3.14 -0.14
C GLU A 110 -14.19 4.07 1.08
N ALA A 111 -14.50 3.58 2.27
CA ALA A 111 -14.35 4.29 3.53
C ALA A 111 -13.04 3.95 4.26
N ASN A 112 -12.11 3.28 3.60
CA ASN A 112 -10.87 2.78 4.18
C ASN A 112 -11.10 1.81 5.36
N ARG A 113 -12.21 1.08 5.33
CA ARG A 113 -12.47 -0.01 6.26
C ARG A 113 -11.91 -1.30 5.71
N MET A 114 -11.33 -2.11 6.56
CA MET A 114 -10.81 -3.41 6.13
C MET A 114 -11.92 -4.29 5.55
N LYS A 115 -11.60 -4.96 4.47
CA LYS A 115 -12.45 -5.96 3.83
C LYS A 115 -11.64 -7.20 3.49
N ALA A 116 -12.35 -8.30 3.18
CA ALA A 116 -11.71 -9.53 2.73
C ALA A 116 -10.96 -9.29 1.41
N ARG A 117 -9.86 -10.03 1.22
CA ARG A 117 -9.13 -10.02 -0.04
C ARG A 117 -10.06 -10.41 -1.19
N PRO A 118 -10.16 -9.58 -2.25
CA PRO A 118 -10.92 -9.97 -3.45
C PRO A 118 -10.32 -11.22 -4.10
N PRO A 119 -11.12 -12.00 -4.86
CA PRO A 119 -10.56 -13.08 -5.66
C PRO A 119 -9.44 -12.59 -6.56
N PHE A 120 -8.38 -13.38 -6.68
CA PHE A 120 -7.27 -13.03 -7.57
C PHE A 120 -7.74 -13.07 -9.02
N THR A 121 -7.60 -11.93 -9.71
CA THR A 121 -7.99 -11.77 -11.12
C THR A 121 -6.78 -11.56 -12.04
N GLY A 122 -5.57 -11.74 -11.51
CA GLY A 122 -4.34 -11.57 -12.28
C GLY A 122 -4.03 -12.77 -13.20
N HIS A 123 -2.89 -12.70 -13.85
CA HIS A 123 -2.44 -13.74 -14.76
C HIS A 123 -2.13 -15.03 -14.01
N THR A 124 -2.90 -16.08 -14.30
CA THR A 124 -2.61 -17.46 -13.91
C THR A 124 -1.94 -18.15 -15.10
N GLU A 125 -1.32 -19.31 -14.88
CA GLU A 125 -0.77 -20.10 -15.99
C GLU A 125 -1.82 -20.37 -17.06
N GLU A 126 -3.05 -20.71 -16.63
CA GLU A 126 -4.16 -20.96 -17.53
C GLU A 126 -4.57 -19.72 -18.33
N SER A 127 -4.65 -18.55 -17.66
CA SER A 127 -5.00 -17.29 -18.35
C SER A 127 -3.92 -16.88 -19.36
N VAL A 128 -2.65 -17.01 -19.00
CA VAL A 128 -1.53 -16.70 -19.90
C VAL A 128 -1.53 -17.64 -21.11
N THR A 129 -1.84 -18.91 -20.92
CA THR A 129 -1.95 -19.87 -22.02
C THR A 129 -3.07 -19.49 -22.98
N ARG A 130 -4.25 -19.16 -22.46
CA ARG A 130 -5.38 -18.70 -23.29
C ARG A 130 -5.06 -17.45 -24.10
N GLU A 131 -4.39 -16.46 -23.47
CA GLU A 131 -3.97 -15.23 -24.16
C GLU A 131 -2.99 -15.52 -25.29
N ARG A 132 -2.02 -16.41 -25.07
CA ARG A 132 -1.04 -16.81 -26.10
C ARG A 132 -1.71 -17.55 -27.26
N GLU A 133 -2.64 -18.45 -26.98
CA GLU A 133 -3.42 -19.16 -28.00
C GLU A 133 -4.28 -18.19 -28.82
N ALA A 134 -4.95 -17.22 -28.16
CA ALA A 134 -5.74 -16.21 -28.83
C ALA A 134 -4.91 -15.33 -29.78
N VAL A 135 -3.67 -14.95 -29.39
CA VAL A 135 -2.74 -14.20 -30.24
C VAL A 135 -2.22 -15.06 -31.37
N GLY A 136 -1.92 -16.33 -31.14
CA GLY A 136 -1.46 -17.26 -32.17
C GLY A 136 -2.51 -17.64 -33.22
N ALA A 137 -3.79 -17.47 -32.92
CA ALA A 137 -4.92 -17.76 -33.80
C ALA A 137 -5.24 -16.61 -34.79
N LYS A 138 -4.57 -15.47 -34.65
CA LYS A 138 -4.65 -14.33 -35.57
C LYS A 138 -3.57 -14.42 -36.62
#